data_b5bd2bc949c283d0afd5d90324bb72c5
#
_entry.id   b5bd2bc949c283d0afd5d90324bb72c5
#
_cell.length_a   1.000
_cell.length_b   1.000
_cell.length_c   1.000
_cell.angle_alpha   90.00
_cell.angle_beta   90.00
_cell.angle_gamma   90.00
#
_symmetry.space_group_name_H-M   'P 1'
#
loop_
_entity.id
_entity.type
_entity.pdbx_description
1 polymer ?
#
loop_
_entity_poly.entity_id
_entity_poly.type
_entity_poly.pdbx_seq_one_letter_code
_entity_poly.pdbx_strand_id
1 'polypeptide(L)'
;DAEIDVPASKRPDRLLRAAGQLRRVRGDAEVIHAHGFGAAAVSRLAHLGRPLVVTVHNLVIPENAGRFHAAKVWLARQVLSGCDRVIVISPEIDAEVATVVPDERRRYVLPMSAERSPDRDRATTREALGIAEDIPLVVVVARINPQKDLDTFLRAMAAVRDRLPQVRAIVVGDGEEAEATKLEALRQSLRLGSTVEFVGRRTNPADEMMAADVVALSSAWEGSPIAVVEALRLGRPLVSTAVGTVPYDLTDGVDARVVPIGDPAALGTAIVEVLSDPEKAEAMAQRGRKLAERIYEPDRLVDQIVDVYGEVLRR
;
A
#
# COMPACT_ATOMS: atom_id res chain seq x y z
N ASP A 1 -3.05 -24.63 8.99
CA ASP A 1 -2.56 -23.25 8.99
C ASP A 1 -2.89 -22.60 10.33
N ALA A 2 -1.86 -22.18 11.07
CA ALA A 2 -2.05 -21.45 12.32
C ALA A 2 -1.49 -20.04 12.11
N GLU A 3 -2.35 -19.04 12.21
CA GLU A 3 -1.96 -17.65 12.18
C GLU A 3 -1.58 -17.21 13.61
N ILE A 4 -0.40 -16.66 13.78
CA ILE A 4 0.04 -16.08 15.05
C ILE A 4 0.17 -14.58 14.85
N ASP A 5 -0.68 -13.83 15.50
CA ASP A 5 -0.55 -12.39 15.57
C ASP A 5 0.69 -12.01 16.39
N VAL A 6 1.68 -11.46 15.73
CA VAL A 6 2.87 -10.91 16.38
C VAL A 6 2.55 -9.48 16.79
N PRO A 7 2.37 -9.21 18.09
CA PRO A 7 1.99 -7.89 18.55
C PRO A 7 3.00 -6.84 18.06
N ALA A 8 2.52 -5.73 17.53
CA ALA A 8 3.31 -4.57 17.11
C ALA A 8 4.14 -3.94 18.27
N SER A 9 3.91 -4.41 19.50
CA SER A 9 4.58 -3.99 20.71
C SER A 9 6.02 -4.50 20.77
N LYS A 10 6.97 -3.57 20.84
CA LYS A 10 8.42 -3.80 20.98
C LYS A 10 8.85 -4.31 22.38
N ARG A 11 7.92 -4.77 23.20
CA ARG A 11 8.21 -5.29 24.54
C ARG A 11 8.87 -6.68 24.46
N PRO A 12 10.06 -6.89 25.01
CA PRO A 12 10.79 -8.17 24.93
C PRO A 12 9.99 -9.37 25.45
N ASP A 13 9.21 -9.17 26.52
CA ASP A 13 8.35 -10.21 27.12
C ASP A 13 7.27 -10.71 26.14
N ARG A 14 6.72 -9.84 25.32
CA ARG A 14 5.72 -10.21 24.30
C ARG A 14 6.35 -10.95 23.13
N LEU A 15 7.55 -10.56 22.69
CA LEU A 15 8.28 -11.27 21.64
C LEU A 15 8.66 -12.69 22.08
N LEU A 16 9.11 -12.86 23.32
CA LEU A 16 9.41 -14.19 23.86
C LEU A 16 8.17 -15.08 24.00
N ARG A 17 7.01 -14.50 24.39
CA ARG A 17 5.74 -15.23 24.43
C ARG A 17 5.31 -15.66 23.04
N ALA A 18 5.37 -14.77 22.04
CA ALA A 18 5.06 -15.09 20.65
C ALA A 18 5.98 -16.20 20.11
N ALA A 19 7.28 -16.14 20.40
CA ALA A 19 8.21 -17.21 20.04
C ALA A 19 7.87 -18.55 20.70
N GLY A 20 7.44 -18.52 21.96
CA GLY A 20 6.95 -19.71 22.69
C GLY A 20 5.67 -20.28 22.09
N GLN A 21 4.73 -19.42 21.67
CA GLN A 21 3.51 -19.83 20.96
C GLN A 21 3.86 -20.44 19.60
N LEU A 22 4.72 -19.81 18.82
CA LEU A 22 5.16 -20.30 17.53
C LEU A 22 5.77 -21.71 17.62
N ARG A 23 6.59 -21.97 18.67
CA ARG A 23 7.12 -23.32 18.93
C ARG A 23 6.05 -24.36 19.15
N ARG A 24 4.93 -24.01 19.78
CA ARG A 24 3.82 -24.94 20.10
C ARG A 24 2.96 -25.23 18.87
N VAL A 25 2.74 -24.25 18.00
CA VAL A 25 1.83 -24.37 16.86
C VAL A 25 2.51 -24.78 15.56
N ARG A 26 3.86 -24.80 15.52
CA ARG A 26 4.60 -25.12 14.30
C ARG A 26 4.27 -26.48 13.69
N GLY A 27 3.79 -27.46 14.50
CA GLY A 27 3.43 -28.79 14.04
C GLY A 27 4.48 -29.40 13.11
N ASP A 28 4.01 -29.95 11.98
CA ASP A 28 4.83 -30.57 10.94
C ASP A 28 5.22 -29.58 9.82
N ALA A 29 5.10 -28.27 10.06
CA ALA A 29 5.46 -27.25 9.06
C ALA A 29 6.91 -27.44 8.59
N GLU A 30 7.10 -27.54 7.30
CA GLU A 30 8.42 -27.73 6.68
C GLU A 30 9.14 -26.38 6.43
N VAL A 31 8.38 -25.29 6.25
CA VAL A 31 8.87 -23.91 6.02
C VAL A 31 8.14 -22.95 6.96
N ILE A 32 8.87 -21.98 7.47
CA ILE A 32 8.29 -20.84 8.19
C ILE A 32 8.37 -19.62 7.26
N HIS A 33 7.24 -19.00 6.97
CA HIS A 33 7.19 -17.76 6.22
C HIS A 33 6.76 -16.60 7.12
N ALA A 34 7.67 -15.66 7.34
CA ALA A 34 7.44 -14.49 8.18
C ALA A 34 7.13 -13.26 7.32
N HIS A 35 6.09 -12.51 7.66
CA HIS A 35 5.76 -11.24 7.02
C HIS A 35 6.26 -10.06 7.85
N GLY A 36 7.31 -9.40 7.38
CA GLY A 36 7.93 -8.25 8.02
C GLY A 36 8.96 -8.60 9.11
N PHE A 37 9.71 -7.59 9.53
CA PHE A 37 10.85 -7.75 10.45
C PHE A 37 10.47 -8.28 11.83
N GLY A 38 9.31 -7.88 12.35
CA GLY A 38 8.85 -8.33 13.68
C GLY A 38 8.60 -9.84 13.71
N ALA A 39 7.87 -10.36 12.72
CA ALA A 39 7.59 -11.78 12.58
C ALA A 39 8.88 -12.58 12.33
N ALA A 40 9.79 -12.09 11.49
CA ALA A 40 11.08 -12.72 11.24
C ALA A 40 11.93 -12.80 12.52
N ALA A 41 11.98 -11.73 13.32
CA ALA A 41 12.69 -11.72 14.59
C ALA A 41 12.12 -12.75 15.59
N VAL A 42 10.80 -12.85 15.69
CA VAL A 42 10.11 -13.85 16.53
C VAL A 42 10.43 -15.26 16.05
N SER A 43 10.39 -15.51 14.75
CA SER A 43 10.69 -16.82 14.16
C SER A 43 12.12 -17.25 14.42
N ARG A 44 13.08 -16.33 14.36
CA ARG A 44 14.47 -16.59 14.73
C ARG A 44 14.65 -16.89 16.21
N LEU A 45 14.00 -16.13 17.09
CA LEU A 45 14.01 -16.38 18.54
C LEU A 45 13.38 -17.73 18.89
N ALA A 46 12.42 -18.17 18.10
CA ALA A 46 11.79 -19.47 18.29
C ALA A 46 12.72 -20.66 17.99
N HIS A 47 13.81 -20.48 17.26
CA HIS A 47 14.80 -21.54 16.91
C HIS A 47 14.12 -22.84 16.43
N LEU A 48 13.37 -22.77 15.34
CA LEU A 48 12.48 -23.86 14.94
C LEU A 48 13.18 -25.01 14.21
N GLY A 49 14.44 -24.82 13.80
CA GLY A 49 15.18 -25.80 12.97
C GLY A 49 14.53 -26.06 11.61
N ARG A 50 13.78 -25.09 11.10
CA ARG A 50 13.11 -25.11 9.81
C ARG A 50 13.61 -23.93 8.96
N PRO A 51 13.61 -24.08 7.61
CA PRO A 51 13.90 -22.95 6.74
C PRO A 51 13.00 -21.76 7.03
N LEU A 52 13.60 -20.56 7.06
CA LEU A 52 12.91 -19.30 7.30
C LEU A 52 12.94 -18.43 6.05
N VAL A 53 11.78 -18.21 5.48
CA VAL A 53 11.52 -17.23 4.44
C VAL A 53 10.96 -15.97 5.08
N VAL A 54 11.34 -14.79 4.62
CA VAL A 54 10.75 -13.53 5.08
C VAL A 54 10.35 -12.66 3.89
N THR A 55 9.13 -12.11 3.92
CA THR A 55 8.74 -11.04 3.00
C THR A 55 8.90 -9.67 3.68
N VAL A 56 9.66 -8.79 3.03
CA VAL A 56 9.86 -7.40 3.45
C VAL A 56 8.84 -6.52 2.73
N HIS A 57 7.84 -6.02 3.47
CA HIS A 57 6.75 -5.21 2.92
C HIS A 57 7.00 -3.71 2.95
N ASN A 58 7.87 -3.24 3.84
CA ASN A 58 8.17 -1.82 4.02
C ASN A 58 9.67 -1.61 4.20
N LEU A 59 10.14 -0.49 3.71
CA LEU A 59 11.49 -0.01 3.95
C LEU A 59 11.72 0.22 5.45
N VAL A 60 12.92 -0.07 5.93
CA VAL A 60 13.41 0.42 7.23
C VAL A 60 13.88 1.86 7.00
N ILE A 61 12.92 2.77 6.74
CA ILE A 61 13.21 4.12 6.29
C ILE A 61 13.94 4.91 7.40
N PRO A 62 15.10 5.52 7.09
CA PRO A 62 15.88 6.33 8.00
C PRO A 62 15.07 7.45 8.66
N GLU A 63 14.29 8.15 7.88
CA GLU A 63 13.54 9.35 8.27
C GLU A 63 12.49 9.09 9.36
N ASN A 64 11.90 7.88 9.39
CA ASN A 64 10.89 7.48 10.37
C ASN A 64 11.45 6.70 11.56
N ALA A 65 12.73 6.40 11.58
CA ALA A 65 13.33 5.59 12.63
C ALA A 65 13.69 6.38 13.90
N GLY A 66 13.72 7.74 13.81
CA GLY A 66 14.02 8.61 14.96
C GLY A 66 15.39 8.35 15.59
N ARG A 67 15.54 8.72 16.85
CA ARG A 67 16.79 8.65 17.64
C ARG A 67 17.53 7.29 17.63
N PHE A 68 16.84 6.20 17.30
CA PHE A 68 17.39 4.83 17.31
C PHE A 68 17.53 4.22 15.91
N HIS A 69 17.61 5.04 14.87
CA HIS A 69 17.70 4.58 13.49
C HIS A 69 18.80 3.53 13.29
N ALA A 70 20.03 3.83 13.66
CA ALA A 70 21.18 2.93 13.49
C ALA A 70 20.97 1.57 14.20
N ALA A 71 20.39 1.56 15.41
CA ALA A 71 20.09 0.34 16.13
C ALA A 71 19.00 -0.49 15.46
N LYS A 72 17.97 0.15 14.90
CA LYS A 72 16.89 -0.54 14.15
C LYS A 72 17.44 -1.16 12.86
N VAL A 73 18.23 -0.43 12.10
CA VAL A 73 18.90 -0.93 10.88
C VAL A 73 19.83 -2.10 11.23
N TRP A 74 20.64 -1.95 12.26
CA TRP A 74 21.51 -3.04 12.72
C TRP A 74 20.71 -4.30 13.09
N LEU A 75 19.61 -4.14 13.85
CA LEU A 75 18.74 -5.27 14.22
C LEU A 75 18.11 -5.92 12.98
N ALA A 76 17.61 -5.12 12.05
CA ALA A 76 17.05 -5.62 10.79
C ALA A 76 18.10 -6.43 10.01
N ARG A 77 19.33 -5.93 9.93
CA ARG A 77 20.47 -6.66 9.36
C ARG A 77 20.68 -8.02 10.01
N GLN A 78 20.72 -8.06 11.34
CA GLN A 78 20.89 -9.31 12.09
C GLN A 78 19.75 -10.30 11.85
N VAL A 79 18.51 -9.80 11.71
CA VAL A 79 17.34 -10.63 11.43
C VAL A 79 17.41 -11.20 10.02
N LEU A 80 17.61 -10.35 9.00
CA LEU A 80 17.62 -10.77 7.60
C LEU A 80 18.79 -11.67 7.23
N SER A 81 19.98 -11.41 7.78
CA SER A 81 21.16 -12.23 7.52
C SER A 81 21.00 -13.69 7.96
N GLY A 82 20.07 -13.97 8.84
CA GLY A 82 19.79 -15.34 9.31
C GLY A 82 18.56 -15.98 8.67
N CYS A 83 17.97 -15.38 7.64
CA CYS A 83 16.87 -15.98 6.87
C CYS A 83 17.43 -16.74 5.66
N ASP A 84 16.81 -17.85 5.29
CA ASP A 84 17.23 -18.66 4.15
C ASP A 84 16.90 -18.00 2.83
N ARG A 85 15.74 -17.32 2.77
CA ARG A 85 15.32 -16.48 1.65
C ARG A 85 14.66 -15.19 2.13
N VAL A 86 14.91 -14.12 1.40
CA VAL A 86 14.28 -12.81 1.62
C VAL A 86 13.53 -12.42 0.36
N ILE A 87 12.22 -12.32 0.47
CA ILE A 87 11.35 -11.83 -0.59
C ILE A 87 11.24 -10.31 -0.46
N VAL A 88 11.49 -9.62 -1.56
CA VAL A 88 11.36 -8.18 -1.69
C VAL A 88 10.27 -7.86 -2.70
N ILE A 89 9.49 -6.82 -2.46
CA ILE A 89 8.27 -6.52 -3.22
C ILE A 89 8.34 -5.21 -4.01
N SER A 90 9.47 -4.52 -3.95
CA SER A 90 9.77 -3.37 -4.82
C SER A 90 11.26 -3.25 -5.05
N PRO A 91 11.69 -2.59 -6.17
CA PRO A 91 13.10 -2.32 -6.43
C PRO A 91 13.78 -1.51 -5.34
N GLU A 92 13.08 -0.58 -4.70
CA GLU A 92 13.60 0.23 -3.59
C GLU A 92 13.92 -0.64 -2.37
N ILE A 93 13.01 -1.55 -2.01
CA ILE A 93 13.23 -2.52 -0.92
C ILE A 93 14.38 -3.46 -1.28
N ASP A 94 14.48 -3.92 -2.54
CA ASP A 94 15.58 -4.77 -2.97
C ASP A 94 16.93 -4.06 -2.82
N ALA A 95 17.03 -2.80 -3.26
CA ALA A 95 18.23 -2.00 -3.12
C ALA A 95 18.67 -1.82 -1.66
N GLU A 96 17.73 -1.60 -0.74
CA GLU A 96 18.02 -1.52 0.70
C GLU A 96 18.48 -2.87 1.26
N VAL A 97 17.73 -3.94 0.96
CA VAL A 97 18.02 -5.30 1.44
C VAL A 97 19.33 -5.83 0.87
N ALA A 98 19.70 -5.46 -0.35
CA ALA A 98 20.97 -5.81 -1.01
C ALA A 98 22.21 -5.42 -0.20
N THR A 99 22.11 -4.40 0.63
CA THR A 99 23.22 -3.98 1.51
C THR A 99 23.56 -5.01 2.60
N VAL A 100 22.71 -6.00 2.82
CA VAL A 100 22.83 -6.96 3.95
C VAL A 100 22.54 -8.40 3.60
N VAL A 101 21.83 -8.67 2.51
CA VAL A 101 21.45 -10.02 2.05
C VAL A 101 22.04 -10.23 0.67
N PRO A 102 22.85 -11.29 0.46
CA PRO A 102 23.42 -11.64 -0.84
C PRO A 102 22.33 -11.91 -1.89
N ASP A 103 22.67 -11.72 -3.17
CA ASP A 103 21.75 -11.82 -4.30
C ASP A 103 21.09 -13.21 -4.39
N GLU A 104 21.85 -14.27 -4.18
CA GLU A 104 21.34 -15.63 -4.23
C GLU A 104 20.26 -15.96 -3.19
N ARG A 105 20.13 -15.14 -2.14
CA ARG A 105 19.09 -15.29 -1.11
C ARG A 105 17.92 -14.33 -1.27
N ARG A 106 18.03 -13.33 -2.15
CA ARG A 106 16.93 -12.41 -2.43
C ARG A 106 16.06 -12.95 -3.56
N ARG A 107 14.76 -12.68 -3.48
CA ARG A 107 13.79 -12.97 -4.54
C ARG A 107 12.84 -11.79 -4.67
N TYR A 108 12.73 -11.27 -5.87
CA TYR A 108 11.76 -10.24 -6.18
C TYR A 108 10.43 -10.91 -6.54
N VAL A 109 9.39 -10.58 -5.79
CA VAL A 109 8.03 -11.11 -6.00
C VAL A 109 7.07 -9.93 -5.98
N LEU A 110 6.31 -9.75 -7.04
CA LEU A 110 5.27 -8.71 -7.10
C LEU A 110 4.15 -9.08 -6.13
N PRO A 111 3.76 -8.16 -5.24
CA PRO A 111 2.63 -8.40 -4.37
C PRO A 111 1.33 -8.39 -5.18
N MET A 112 0.44 -9.25 -4.80
CA MET A 112 -0.91 -9.31 -5.35
C MET A 112 -1.84 -8.47 -4.50
N SER A 113 -2.77 -7.75 -5.14
CA SER A 113 -3.99 -7.34 -4.46
C SER A 113 -4.96 -8.51 -4.39
N ALA A 114 -5.71 -8.60 -3.32
CA ALA A 114 -6.92 -9.43 -3.35
C ALA A 114 -7.82 -8.94 -4.50
N GLU A 115 -8.34 -9.85 -5.30
CA GLU A 115 -9.36 -9.50 -6.29
C GLU A 115 -10.62 -9.08 -5.54
N ARG A 116 -10.84 -7.76 -5.51
CA ARG A 116 -12.08 -7.20 -4.96
C ARG A 116 -12.95 -6.76 -6.11
N SER A 117 -14.09 -7.43 -6.23
CA SER A 117 -15.18 -6.96 -7.07
C SER A 117 -16.06 -6.02 -6.27
N PRO A 118 -16.59 -4.95 -6.85
CA PRO A 118 -17.56 -4.10 -6.17
C PRO A 118 -18.87 -4.90 -5.95
N ASP A 119 -19.47 -4.70 -4.78
CA ASP A 119 -20.78 -5.29 -4.43
C ASP A 119 -21.92 -4.44 -4.99
N ARG A 120 -21.67 -3.16 -5.25
CA ARG A 120 -22.62 -2.19 -5.78
C ARG A 120 -22.09 -1.55 -7.06
N ASP A 121 -22.98 -1.21 -7.95
CA ASP A 121 -22.62 -0.43 -9.13
C ASP A 121 -22.33 1.05 -8.77
N ARG A 122 -21.81 1.79 -9.75
CA ARG A 122 -21.46 3.20 -9.62
C ARG A 122 -22.64 4.05 -9.16
N ALA A 123 -23.81 3.90 -9.79
CA ALA A 123 -24.98 4.74 -9.54
C ALA A 123 -25.48 4.53 -8.10
N THR A 124 -25.66 3.27 -7.68
CA THR A 124 -26.10 2.90 -6.33
C THR A 124 -25.12 3.41 -5.26
N THR A 125 -23.81 3.32 -5.53
CA THR A 125 -22.79 3.80 -4.57
C THR A 125 -22.80 5.33 -4.47
N ARG A 126 -22.95 6.05 -5.59
CA ARG A 126 -23.01 7.52 -5.58
C ARG A 126 -24.29 8.02 -4.89
N GLU A 127 -25.42 7.36 -5.10
CA GLU A 127 -26.68 7.65 -4.39
C GLU A 127 -26.49 7.48 -2.87
N ALA A 128 -25.88 6.38 -2.43
CA ALA A 128 -25.60 6.13 -1.02
C ALA A 128 -24.62 7.15 -0.38
N LEU A 129 -23.75 7.77 -1.20
CA LEU A 129 -22.85 8.85 -0.80
C LEU A 129 -23.49 10.24 -0.93
N GLY A 130 -24.70 10.35 -1.47
CA GLY A 130 -25.36 11.64 -1.72
C GLY A 130 -24.64 12.47 -2.79
N ILE A 131 -23.99 11.84 -3.78
CA ILE A 131 -23.22 12.49 -4.84
C ILE A 131 -23.92 12.26 -6.18
N ALA A 132 -24.38 13.33 -6.82
CA ALA A 132 -25.02 13.24 -8.14
C ALA A 132 -24.03 12.79 -9.23
N GLU A 133 -24.55 12.21 -10.32
CA GLU A 133 -23.69 11.58 -11.35
C GLU A 133 -22.79 12.58 -12.08
N ASP A 134 -23.23 13.82 -12.22
CA ASP A 134 -22.53 14.92 -12.88
C ASP A 134 -21.48 15.61 -11.97
N ILE A 135 -21.42 15.28 -10.69
CA ILE A 135 -20.44 15.84 -9.75
C ILE A 135 -19.12 15.07 -9.84
N PRO A 136 -17.99 15.70 -10.19
CA PRO A 136 -16.69 15.03 -10.22
C PRO A 136 -16.31 14.48 -8.83
N LEU A 137 -15.98 13.17 -8.77
CA LEU A 137 -15.64 12.47 -7.52
C LEU A 137 -14.20 11.94 -7.54
N VAL A 138 -13.42 12.39 -6.58
CA VAL A 138 -12.07 11.85 -6.25
C VAL A 138 -12.17 10.92 -5.05
N VAL A 139 -11.61 9.73 -5.15
CA VAL A 139 -11.59 8.76 -4.06
C VAL A 139 -10.17 8.42 -3.65
N VAL A 140 -9.89 8.46 -2.35
CA VAL A 140 -8.67 7.96 -1.74
C VAL A 140 -9.02 6.80 -0.82
N VAL A 141 -8.41 5.63 -1.03
CA VAL A 141 -8.52 4.49 -0.10
C VAL A 141 -7.21 4.34 0.64
N ALA A 142 -7.20 4.73 1.92
CA ALA A 142 -5.97 4.81 2.70
C ALA A 142 -6.24 4.70 4.21
N ARG A 143 -5.31 4.08 4.93
CA ARG A 143 -5.28 4.23 6.39
C ARG A 143 -4.88 5.68 6.73
N ILE A 144 -5.51 6.25 7.76
CA ILE A 144 -5.14 7.57 8.26
C ILE A 144 -3.87 7.43 9.10
N ASN A 145 -2.72 7.64 8.47
CA ASN A 145 -1.40 7.61 9.10
C ASN A 145 -0.41 8.49 8.29
N PRO A 146 0.76 8.85 8.84
CA PRO A 146 1.74 9.69 8.14
C PRO A 146 2.26 9.11 6.82
N GLN A 147 2.28 7.79 6.66
CA GLN A 147 2.71 7.12 5.43
C GLN A 147 1.87 7.54 4.21
N LYS A 148 0.57 7.73 4.41
CA LYS A 148 -0.38 8.04 3.32
C LYS A 148 -0.41 9.51 2.93
N ASP A 149 0.26 10.36 3.69
CA ASP A 149 0.44 11.80 3.44
C ASP A 149 -0.84 12.50 2.95
N LEU A 150 -1.92 12.30 3.72
CA LEU A 150 -3.20 12.93 3.44
C LEU A 150 -3.16 14.47 3.61
N ASP A 151 -2.11 15.03 4.22
CA ASP A 151 -1.81 16.47 4.22
C ASP A 151 -1.60 16.96 2.78
N THR A 152 -0.72 16.30 2.03
CA THR A 152 -0.50 16.60 0.60
C THR A 152 -1.78 16.48 -0.21
N PHE A 153 -2.60 15.45 0.03
CA PHE A 153 -3.90 15.30 -0.63
C PHE A 153 -4.86 16.46 -0.34
N LEU A 154 -5.02 16.84 0.94
CA LEU A 154 -5.91 17.94 1.31
C LEU A 154 -5.48 19.27 0.68
N ARG A 155 -4.18 19.57 0.63
CA ARG A 155 -3.65 20.75 -0.04
C ARG A 155 -3.86 20.71 -1.55
N ALA A 156 -3.70 19.55 -2.18
CA ALA A 156 -4.02 19.36 -3.59
C ALA A 156 -5.50 19.64 -3.85
N MET A 157 -6.40 19.10 -3.02
CA MET A 157 -7.85 19.31 -3.18
C MET A 157 -8.29 20.76 -2.99
N ALA A 158 -7.55 21.58 -2.24
CA ALA A 158 -7.83 23.00 -2.20
C ALA A 158 -7.61 23.67 -3.57
N ALA A 159 -6.53 23.34 -4.25
CA ALA A 159 -6.25 23.85 -5.60
C ALA A 159 -7.23 23.27 -6.66
N VAL A 160 -7.62 21.98 -6.50
CA VAL A 160 -8.63 21.35 -7.37
C VAL A 160 -9.98 22.06 -7.24
N ARG A 161 -10.45 22.29 -6.01
CA ARG A 161 -11.72 23.02 -5.75
C ARG A 161 -11.72 24.42 -6.39
N ASP A 162 -10.61 25.14 -6.32
CA ASP A 162 -10.53 26.51 -6.88
C ASP A 162 -10.69 26.49 -8.42
N ARG A 163 -10.39 25.39 -9.09
CA ARG A 163 -10.58 25.18 -10.53
C ARG A 163 -11.90 24.49 -10.89
N LEU A 164 -12.35 23.57 -10.03
CA LEU A 164 -13.55 22.76 -10.19
C LEU A 164 -14.41 22.88 -8.91
N PRO A 165 -15.20 23.96 -8.75
CA PRO A 165 -15.89 24.24 -7.49
C PRO A 165 -16.89 23.18 -7.04
N GLN A 166 -17.40 22.36 -7.96
CA GLN A 166 -18.36 21.29 -7.65
C GLN A 166 -17.69 19.97 -7.26
N VAL A 167 -16.35 19.86 -7.36
CA VAL A 167 -15.64 18.61 -7.06
C VAL A 167 -15.93 18.12 -5.64
N ARG A 168 -16.13 16.85 -5.51
CA ARG A 168 -16.20 16.15 -4.20
C ARG A 168 -15.06 15.17 -4.10
N ALA A 169 -14.59 14.96 -2.90
CA ALA A 169 -13.60 13.93 -2.60
C ALA A 169 -13.98 13.19 -1.34
N ILE A 170 -13.74 11.88 -1.32
CA ILE A 170 -13.90 11.07 -0.13
C ILE A 170 -12.59 10.35 0.22
N VAL A 171 -12.31 10.26 1.51
CA VAL A 171 -11.22 9.46 2.07
C VAL A 171 -11.83 8.27 2.78
N VAL A 172 -11.57 7.08 2.24
CA VAL A 172 -12.07 5.80 2.74
C VAL A 172 -10.98 5.13 3.58
N GLY A 173 -11.23 4.99 4.86
CA GLY A 173 -10.32 4.37 5.81
C GLY A 173 -10.39 5.00 7.19
N ASP A 174 -9.68 4.41 8.11
CA ASP A 174 -9.54 4.87 9.50
C ASP A 174 -8.04 4.85 9.92
N GLY A 175 -7.76 5.27 11.13
CA GLY A 175 -6.39 5.27 11.64
C GLY A 175 -6.28 5.86 13.04
N GLU A 176 -5.09 6.38 13.36
CA GLU A 176 -4.80 6.95 14.67
C GLU A 176 -5.58 8.26 14.90
N GLU A 177 -6.22 8.38 16.06
CA GLU A 177 -7.04 9.53 16.42
C GLU A 177 -6.26 10.86 16.35
N ALA A 178 -4.99 10.85 16.77
CA ALA A 178 -4.14 12.02 16.72
C ALA A 178 -3.90 12.53 15.29
N GLU A 179 -3.67 11.62 14.34
CA GLU A 179 -3.50 11.97 12.93
C GLU A 179 -4.82 12.40 12.30
N ALA A 180 -5.91 11.71 12.61
CA ALA A 180 -7.25 12.10 12.15
C ALA A 180 -7.64 13.52 12.63
N THR A 181 -7.35 13.85 13.89
CA THR A 181 -7.60 15.20 14.46
C THR A 181 -6.76 16.26 13.73
N LYS A 182 -5.50 15.99 13.45
CA LYS A 182 -4.61 16.90 12.70
C LYS A 182 -5.14 17.17 11.28
N LEU A 183 -5.53 16.11 10.58
CA LEU A 183 -6.07 16.23 9.22
C LEU A 183 -7.42 16.94 9.17
N GLU A 184 -8.27 16.73 10.17
CA GLU A 184 -9.54 17.46 10.28
C GLU A 184 -9.31 18.97 10.52
N ALA A 185 -8.36 19.34 11.38
CA ALA A 185 -7.98 20.74 11.58
C ALA A 185 -7.43 21.36 10.28
N LEU A 186 -6.62 20.63 9.52
CA LEU A 186 -6.13 21.08 8.22
C LEU A 186 -7.26 21.23 7.21
N ARG A 187 -8.18 20.27 7.12
CA ARG A 187 -9.36 20.33 6.24
C ARG A 187 -10.19 21.58 6.51
N GLN A 188 -10.40 21.92 7.79
CA GLN A 188 -11.12 23.14 8.20
C GLN A 188 -10.35 24.40 7.82
N SER A 189 -9.03 24.45 8.06
CA SER A 189 -8.19 25.60 7.73
C SER A 189 -8.15 25.90 6.23
N LEU A 190 -8.20 24.85 5.40
CA LEU A 190 -8.28 24.92 3.94
C LEU A 190 -9.71 25.14 3.43
N ARG A 191 -10.71 25.23 4.31
CA ARG A 191 -12.14 25.40 3.96
C ARG A 191 -12.67 24.31 3.02
N LEU A 192 -12.30 23.06 3.28
CA LEU A 192 -12.68 21.90 2.47
C LEU A 192 -13.91 21.16 3.02
N GLY A 193 -14.68 21.74 3.92
CA GLY A 193 -15.80 21.08 4.60
C GLY A 193 -16.86 20.49 3.68
N SER A 194 -17.14 21.14 2.54
CA SER A 194 -18.07 20.63 1.51
C SER A 194 -17.39 19.87 0.39
N THR A 195 -16.05 19.91 0.31
CA THR A 195 -15.29 19.34 -0.79
C THR A 195 -14.73 17.96 -0.44
N VAL A 196 -14.18 17.78 0.76
CA VAL A 196 -13.53 16.55 1.22
C VAL A 196 -14.25 15.99 2.44
N GLU A 197 -14.60 14.72 2.40
CA GLU A 197 -15.24 13.99 3.50
C GLU A 197 -14.41 12.76 3.89
N PHE A 198 -14.22 12.54 5.20
CA PHE A 198 -13.67 11.31 5.75
C PHE A 198 -14.83 10.36 6.06
N VAL A 199 -15.05 9.36 5.21
CA VAL A 199 -16.22 8.46 5.30
C VAL A 199 -15.99 7.23 6.18
N GLY A 200 -14.80 7.14 6.82
CA GLY A 200 -14.43 6.02 7.68
C GLY A 200 -14.11 4.75 6.89
N ARG A 201 -13.90 3.67 7.64
CA ARG A 201 -13.59 2.35 7.07
C ARG A 201 -14.81 1.76 6.36
N ARG A 202 -14.57 1.13 5.21
CA ARG A 202 -15.56 0.35 4.46
C ARG A 202 -15.17 -1.12 4.43
N THR A 203 -16.15 -2.01 4.40
CA THR A 203 -15.92 -3.45 4.27
C THR A 203 -15.40 -3.78 2.88
N ASN A 204 -15.98 -3.18 1.85
CA ASN A 204 -15.55 -3.32 0.47
C ASN A 204 -15.33 -1.93 -0.17
N PRO A 205 -14.10 -1.38 -0.08
CA PRO A 205 -13.79 -0.08 -0.67
C PRO A 205 -13.79 -0.08 -2.21
N ALA A 206 -13.92 -1.23 -2.85
CA ALA A 206 -14.06 -1.33 -4.29
C ALA A 206 -15.33 -0.63 -4.81
N ASP A 207 -16.38 -0.56 -3.99
CA ASP A 207 -17.60 0.18 -4.31
C ASP A 207 -17.30 1.68 -4.50
N GLU A 208 -16.61 2.29 -3.55
CA GLU A 208 -16.25 3.71 -3.61
C GLU A 208 -15.23 3.98 -4.74
N MET A 209 -14.27 3.07 -4.94
CA MET A 209 -13.35 3.18 -6.08
C MET A 209 -14.10 3.12 -7.41
N MET A 210 -15.08 2.21 -7.56
CA MET A 210 -15.89 2.09 -8.78
C MET A 210 -16.75 3.34 -9.01
N ALA A 211 -17.19 4.01 -7.95
CA ALA A 211 -17.97 5.25 -8.03
C ALA A 211 -17.12 6.46 -8.44
N ALA A 212 -15.79 6.38 -8.34
CA ALA A 212 -14.87 7.48 -8.60
C ALA A 212 -14.75 7.85 -10.08
N ASP A 213 -14.50 9.13 -10.38
CA ASP A 213 -13.96 9.60 -11.63
C ASP A 213 -12.44 9.57 -11.63
N VAL A 214 -11.83 9.73 -10.46
CA VAL A 214 -10.38 9.59 -10.21
C VAL A 214 -10.16 8.89 -8.87
N VAL A 215 -9.33 7.86 -8.88
CA VAL A 215 -8.71 7.35 -7.65
C VAL A 215 -7.37 8.04 -7.45
N ALA A 216 -7.12 8.59 -6.26
CA ALA A 216 -5.89 9.28 -5.95
C ALA A 216 -5.09 8.58 -4.84
N LEU A 217 -3.76 8.61 -4.96
CA LEU A 217 -2.82 8.16 -3.93
C LEU A 217 -1.79 9.27 -3.69
N SER A 218 -1.64 9.70 -2.44
CA SER A 218 -0.70 10.77 -2.04
C SER A 218 0.47 10.28 -1.19
N SER A 219 0.64 8.97 -1.05
CA SER A 219 1.58 8.36 -0.10
C SER A 219 3.00 8.93 -0.21
N ALA A 220 3.66 9.08 0.93
CA ALA A 220 5.06 9.48 1.02
C ALA A 220 6.03 8.30 0.83
N TRP A 221 5.61 7.09 1.19
CA TRP A 221 6.36 5.85 0.94
C TRP A 221 5.43 4.63 0.90
N GLU A 222 5.77 3.66 0.07
CA GLU A 222 5.10 2.36 -0.06
C GLU A 222 6.13 1.28 -0.40
N GLY A 223 5.75 0.02 -0.22
CA GLY A 223 6.44 -1.08 -0.89
C GLY A 223 5.79 -1.32 -2.26
N SER A 224 4.57 -1.81 -2.23
CA SER A 224 3.70 -1.91 -3.39
C SER A 224 2.28 -1.54 -2.95
N PRO A 225 1.76 -0.40 -3.43
CA PRO A 225 0.47 0.12 -2.96
C PRO A 225 -0.70 -0.67 -3.53
N ILE A 226 -1.34 -1.49 -2.70
CA ILE A 226 -2.50 -2.32 -3.08
C ILE A 226 -3.61 -1.48 -3.71
N ALA A 227 -3.89 -0.29 -3.17
CA ALA A 227 -4.92 0.60 -3.71
C ALA A 227 -4.68 1.02 -5.17
N VAL A 228 -3.41 1.12 -5.61
CA VAL A 228 -3.06 1.34 -7.01
C VAL A 228 -3.47 0.15 -7.87
N VAL A 229 -3.10 -1.06 -7.45
CA VAL A 229 -3.45 -2.28 -8.19
C VAL A 229 -4.97 -2.46 -8.28
N GLU A 230 -5.68 -2.24 -7.17
CA GLU A 230 -7.15 -2.31 -7.13
C GLU A 230 -7.78 -1.27 -8.08
N ALA A 231 -7.33 -0.01 -8.07
CA ALA A 231 -7.84 1.03 -8.96
C ALA A 231 -7.63 0.69 -10.45
N LEU A 232 -6.43 0.21 -10.80
CA LEU A 232 -6.12 -0.23 -12.16
C LEU A 232 -7.00 -1.41 -12.59
N ARG A 233 -7.15 -2.44 -11.76
CA ARG A 233 -7.99 -3.61 -12.06
C ARG A 233 -9.46 -3.25 -12.23
N LEU A 234 -9.95 -2.27 -11.47
CA LEU A 234 -11.30 -1.73 -11.61
C LEU A 234 -11.46 -0.83 -12.85
N GLY A 235 -10.38 -0.59 -13.59
CA GLY A 235 -10.39 0.30 -14.74
C GLY A 235 -10.74 1.73 -14.35
N ARG A 236 -10.24 2.22 -13.20
CA ARG A 236 -10.46 3.60 -12.78
C ARG A 236 -9.26 4.48 -13.13
N PRO A 237 -9.50 5.72 -13.62
CA PRO A 237 -8.43 6.68 -13.79
C PRO A 237 -7.68 6.88 -12.48
N LEU A 238 -6.35 6.81 -12.53
CA LEU A 238 -5.47 6.85 -11.36
C LEU A 238 -4.52 8.04 -11.41
N VAL A 239 -4.40 8.75 -10.29
CA VAL A 239 -3.33 9.73 -10.04
C VAL A 239 -2.58 9.30 -8.79
N SER A 240 -1.29 9.03 -8.89
CA SER A 240 -0.48 8.49 -7.79
C SER A 240 0.83 9.24 -7.64
N THR A 241 1.30 9.39 -6.41
CA THR A 241 2.70 9.73 -6.14
C THR A 241 3.63 8.59 -6.58
N ALA A 242 4.88 8.95 -6.95
CA ALA A 242 5.91 8.02 -7.42
C ALA A 242 6.53 7.21 -6.27
N VAL A 243 5.73 6.33 -5.65
CA VAL A 243 6.14 5.52 -4.48
C VAL A 243 6.19 4.03 -4.80
N GLY A 244 7.07 3.31 -4.14
CA GLY A 244 7.18 1.86 -4.22
C GLY A 244 7.34 1.35 -5.65
N THR A 245 6.44 0.47 -6.10
CA THR A 245 6.46 -0.07 -7.46
C THR A 245 5.91 0.88 -8.52
N VAL A 246 5.19 1.95 -8.14
CA VAL A 246 4.52 2.87 -9.08
C VAL A 246 5.43 3.38 -10.19
N PRO A 247 6.63 3.96 -9.92
CA PRO A 247 7.49 4.51 -10.97
C PRO A 247 8.15 3.45 -11.87
N TYR A 248 8.08 2.17 -11.48
CA TYR A 248 8.64 1.04 -12.24
C TYR A 248 7.58 0.31 -13.06
N ASP A 249 6.37 0.25 -12.55
CA ASP A 249 5.26 -0.48 -13.16
C ASP A 249 4.44 0.41 -14.10
N LEU A 250 4.32 1.71 -13.82
CA LEU A 250 3.43 2.63 -14.52
C LEU A 250 4.20 3.68 -15.31
N THR A 251 3.66 4.06 -16.47
CA THR A 251 4.17 5.14 -17.31
C THR A 251 3.24 6.36 -17.18
N ASP A 252 3.79 7.49 -16.72
CA ASP A 252 3.01 8.74 -16.59
C ASP A 252 2.34 9.16 -17.91
N GLY A 253 1.07 9.53 -17.83
CA GLY A 253 0.23 9.92 -18.95
C GLY A 253 -0.20 8.78 -19.88
N VAL A 254 0.26 7.53 -19.63
CA VAL A 254 -0.11 6.34 -20.42
C VAL A 254 -1.06 5.43 -19.65
N ASP A 255 -0.63 4.93 -18.50
CA ASP A 255 -1.38 3.97 -17.68
C ASP A 255 -2.03 4.62 -16.47
N ALA A 256 -1.44 5.70 -16.00
CA ALA A 256 -1.87 6.54 -14.88
C ALA A 256 -1.23 7.93 -14.99
N ARG A 257 -1.57 8.85 -14.08
CA ARG A 257 -0.75 10.04 -13.84
C ARG A 257 0.13 9.75 -12.62
N VAL A 258 1.44 9.97 -12.79
CA VAL A 258 2.44 9.75 -11.76
C VAL A 258 3.11 11.08 -11.43
N VAL A 259 3.07 11.50 -10.16
CA VAL A 259 3.54 12.81 -9.72
C VAL A 259 4.61 12.70 -8.63
N PRO A 260 5.43 13.73 -8.39
CA PRO A 260 6.41 13.72 -7.31
C PRO A 260 5.76 13.53 -5.93
N ILE A 261 6.50 12.88 -5.02
CA ILE A 261 6.11 12.71 -3.63
C ILE A 261 6.11 14.07 -2.93
N GLY A 262 5.09 14.33 -2.09
CA GLY A 262 5.02 15.54 -1.28
C GLY A 262 4.78 16.84 -2.08
N ASP A 263 4.32 16.73 -3.32
CA ASP A 263 4.00 17.88 -4.19
C ASP A 263 2.48 18.03 -4.38
N PRO A 264 1.80 18.82 -3.53
CA PRO A 264 0.36 19.03 -3.65
C PRO A 264 -0.04 19.78 -4.92
N ALA A 265 0.85 20.60 -5.50
CA ALA A 265 0.56 21.35 -6.73
C ALA A 265 0.55 20.42 -7.94
N ALA A 266 1.54 19.53 -8.04
CA ALA A 266 1.58 18.50 -9.09
C ALA A 266 0.39 17.54 -8.97
N LEU A 267 0.08 17.07 -7.75
CA LEU A 267 -1.06 16.17 -7.51
C LEU A 267 -2.39 16.84 -7.89
N GLY A 268 -2.63 18.09 -7.48
CA GLY A 268 -3.83 18.83 -7.80
C GLY A 268 -3.96 19.09 -9.31
N THR A 269 -2.85 19.43 -9.97
CA THR A 269 -2.85 19.66 -11.43
C THR A 269 -3.20 18.37 -12.18
N ALA A 270 -2.60 17.24 -11.82
CA ALA A 270 -2.89 15.94 -12.44
C ALA A 270 -4.36 15.51 -12.23
N ILE A 271 -4.94 15.75 -11.04
CA ILE A 271 -6.35 15.46 -10.77
C ILE A 271 -7.25 16.33 -11.68
N VAL A 272 -6.97 17.63 -11.80
CA VAL A 272 -7.74 18.52 -12.67
C VAL A 272 -7.65 18.08 -14.13
N GLU A 273 -6.47 17.73 -14.63
CA GLU A 273 -6.28 17.27 -16.01
C GLU A 273 -7.12 16.02 -16.32
N VAL A 274 -7.10 15.04 -15.39
CA VAL A 274 -7.88 13.80 -15.55
C VAL A 274 -9.38 14.08 -15.51
N LEU A 275 -9.85 14.93 -14.58
CA LEU A 275 -11.28 15.28 -14.48
C LEU A 275 -11.78 16.15 -15.63
N SER A 276 -10.90 16.91 -16.29
CA SER A 276 -11.27 17.83 -17.38
C SER A 276 -11.35 17.17 -18.77
N ASP A 277 -10.83 15.94 -18.92
CA ASP A 277 -10.83 15.19 -20.18
C ASP A 277 -11.24 13.72 -19.93
N PRO A 278 -12.54 13.44 -19.80
CA PRO A 278 -13.04 12.10 -19.48
C PRO A 278 -12.67 11.04 -20.55
N GLU A 279 -12.59 11.42 -21.84
CA GLU A 279 -12.24 10.46 -22.90
C GLU A 279 -10.79 10.01 -22.76
N LYS A 280 -9.88 10.95 -22.52
CA LYS A 280 -8.47 10.64 -22.26
C LYS A 280 -8.26 9.89 -20.97
N ALA A 281 -9.02 10.23 -19.91
CA ALA A 281 -9.00 9.55 -18.63
C ALA A 281 -9.43 8.08 -18.77
N GLU A 282 -10.52 7.82 -19.49
CA GLU A 282 -11.01 6.46 -19.75
C GLU A 282 -10.00 5.66 -20.59
N ALA A 283 -9.46 6.25 -21.65
CA ALA A 283 -8.42 5.59 -22.45
C ALA A 283 -7.17 5.24 -21.63
N MET A 284 -6.76 6.09 -20.70
CA MET A 284 -5.67 5.84 -19.77
C MET A 284 -6.03 4.70 -18.80
N ALA A 285 -7.21 4.73 -18.20
CA ALA A 285 -7.70 3.70 -17.28
C ALA A 285 -7.76 2.31 -17.93
N GLN A 286 -8.21 2.22 -19.19
CA GLN A 286 -8.25 0.97 -19.94
C GLN A 286 -6.83 0.41 -20.22
N ARG A 287 -5.84 1.26 -20.48
CA ARG A 287 -4.44 0.81 -20.60
C ARG A 287 -3.90 0.34 -19.27
N GLY A 288 -4.15 1.10 -18.19
CA GLY A 288 -3.78 0.71 -16.82
C GLY A 288 -4.39 -0.63 -16.41
N ARG A 289 -5.67 -0.87 -16.74
CA ARG A 289 -6.33 -2.16 -16.48
C ARG A 289 -5.64 -3.32 -17.20
N LYS A 290 -5.39 -3.18 -18.51
CA LYS A 290 -4.68 -4.23 -19.29
C LYS A 290 -3.27 -4.50 -18.74
N LEU A 291 -2.60 -3.45 -18.28
CA LEU A 291 -1.29 -3.59 -17.64
C LEU A 291 -1.42 -4.39 -16.33
N ALA A 292 -2.39 -4.04 -15.47
CA ALA A 292 -2.62 -4.71 -14.20
C ALA A 292 -2.99 -6.21 -14.37
N GLU A 293 -3.84 -6.52 -15.34
CA GLU A 293 -4.18 -7.91 -15.70
C GLU A 293 -2.95 -8.73 -16.09
N ARG A 294 -1.95 -8.11 -16.72
CA ARG A 294 -0.71 -8.77 -17.14
C ARG A 294 0.31 -8.96 -16.03
N ILE A 295 0.51 -7.93 -15.17
CA ILE A 295 1.63 -7.94 -14.21
C ILE A 295 1.22 -8.41 -12.81
N TYR A 296 -0.04 -8.26 -12.41
CA TYR A 296 -0.55 -8.62 -11.08
C TYR A 296 -1.48 -9.85 -11.13
N GLU A 297 -1.09 -10.87 -11.90
CA GLU A 297 -1.85 -12.11 -12.02
C GLU A 297 -1.71 -12.94 -10.74
N PRO A 298 -2.85 -13.37 -10.11
CA PRO A 298 -2.84 -14.11 -8.86
C PRO A 298 -2.01 -15.39 -8.87
N ASP A 299 -2.18 -16.21 -9.90
CA ASP A 299 -1.52 -17.52 -10.01
C ASP A 299 0.00 -17.36 -10.10
N ARG A 300 0.47 -16.33 -10.80
CA ARG A 300 1.90 -16.03 -10.90
C ARG A 300 2.55 -15.73 -9.54
N LEU A 301 1.86 -15.04 -8.64
CA LEU A 301 2.38 -14.81 -7.30
C LEU A 301 2.49 -16.12 -6.52
N VAL A 302 1.45 -16.95 -6.57
CA VAL A 302 1.43 -18.25 -5.88
C VAL A 302 2.59 -19.10 -6.37
N ASP A 303 2.78 -19.21 -7.69
CA ASP A 303 3.86 -19.97 -8.30
C ASP A 303 5.24 -19.45 -7.84
N GLN A 304 5.45 -18.13 -7.85
CA GLN A 304 6.71 -17.53 -7.38
C GLN A 304 7.00 -17.86 -5.90
N ILE A 305 6.00 -17.85 -5.04
CA ILE A 305 6.17 -18.20 -3.63
C ILE A 305 6.43 -19.69 -3.45
N VAL A 306 5.72 -20.53 -4.18
CA VAL A 306 5.93 -21.99 -4.17
C VAL A 306 7.34 -22.33 -4.63
N ASP A 307 7.85 -21.67 -5.67
CA ASP A 307 9.24 -21.83 -6.13
C ASP A 307 10.24 -21.48 -5.04
N VAL A 308 10.03 -20.36 -4.32
CA VAL A 308 10.88 -19.96 -3.18
C VAL A 308 10.87 -21.03 -2.08
N TYR A 309 9.70 -21.62 -1.77
CA TYR A 309 9.62 -22.71 -0.79
C TYR A 309 10.37 -23.95 -1.30
N GLY A 310 10.20 -24.32 -2.58
CA GLY A 310 10.94 -25.41 -3.19
C GLY A 310 12.47 -25.24 -3.14
N GLU A 311 12.96 -24.00 -3.27
CA GLU A 311 14.40 -23.71 -3.16
C GLU A 311 14.96 -23.94 -1.76
N VAL A 312 14.20 -23.64 -0.70
CA VAL A 312 14.69 -23.82 0.68
C VAL A 312 14.53 -25.24 1.19
N LEU A 313 13.60 -26.02 0.63
CA LEU A 313 13.38 -27.42 0.98
C LEU A 313 14.36 -28.38 0.30
N ARG A 314 14.95 -27.99 -0.84
CA ARG A 314 15.97 -28.79 -1.55
C ARG A 314 17.38 -28.67 -0.97
N ARG A 315 17.60 -27.85 0.03
CA ARG A 315 18.88 -27.67 0.75
C ARG A 315 18.98 -28.61 1.93
#